data_2973dd9db415b55f2fe693d44dae45d1
#
_entry.id   2973dd9db415b55f2fe693d44dae45d1
#
_cell.length_a   1.000
_cell.length_b   1.000
_cell.length_c   1.000
_cell.angle_alpha   90.00
_cell.angle_beta   90.00
_cell.angle_gamma   90.00
#
_symmetry.space_group_name_H-M   'P 1'
#
loop_
_entity.id
_entity.type
_entity.pdbx_description
1 polymer ?
#
loop_
_entity_poly.entity_id
_entity_poly.type
_entity_poly.pdbx_seq_one_letter_code
_entity_poly.pdbx_strand_id
1 'polypeptide(L)'
;MSPVINLELTTPELSFTASGGATVSRTVHPSGLRILTEKVPGAASTSVGFWIAVGSRDESDVAYGSTHFLEHLLFKGTRTRSALDIAVAFDAVGGEHNALTAKEHTCYYAKVQDHDLPMAIEVLADMVA
;
A
#
# COMPACT_ATOMS: atom_id res chain seq x y z
N MET A 1 -6.95 13.67 -28.64
CA MET A 1 -7.33 12.36 -28.04
C MET A 1 -6.11 11.84 -27.30
N SER A 2 -6.19 11.64 -25.99
CA SER A 2 -5.12 10.94 -25.26
C SER A 2 -5.10 9.49 -25.71
N PRO A 3 -3.93 8.87 -25.92
CA PRO A 3 -3.85 7.47 -26.32
C PRO A 3 -4.49 6.60 -25.21
N VAL A 4 -5.32 5.65 -25.62
CA VAL A 4 -5.85 4.63 -24.70
C VAL A 4 -4.68 3.71 -24.36
N ILE A 5 -4.25 3.73 -23.10
CA ILE A 5 -3.22 2.81 -22.62
C ILE A 5 -3.90 1.49 -22.28
N ASN A 6 -3.61 0.46 -23.06
CA ASN A 6 -4.08 -0.89 -22.79
C ASN A 6 -3.12 -1.56 -21.80
N LEU A 7 -3.55 -1.69 -20.54
CA LEU A 7 -2.79 -2.36 -19.49
C LEU A 7 -3.19 -3.84 -19.44
N GLU A 8 -2.60 -4.67 -20.28
CA GLU A 8 -2.82 -6.11 -20.24
C GLU A 8 -2.43 -6.69 -18.88
N LEU A 9 -3.39 -7.33 -18.19
CA LEU A 9 -3.18 -7.85 -16.83
C LEU A 9 -2.15 -8.97 -16.76
N THR A 10 -1.91 -9.65 -17.87
CA THR A 10 -1.00 -10.81 -17.97
C THR A 10 0.44 -10.45 -18.33
N THR A 11 0.70 -9.22 -18.79
CA THR A 11 2.06 -8.78 -19.11
C THR A 11 2.84 -8.54 -17.82
N PRO A 12 3.97 -9.26 -17.58
CA PRO A 12 4.71 -9.14 -16.30
C PRO A 12 5.25 -7.75 -16.02
N GLU A 13 5.75 -7.07 -17.07
CA GLU A 13 6.34 -5.74 -16.97
C GLU A 13 5.66 -4.78 -17.93
N LEU A 14 5.17 -3.66 -17.42
CA LEU A 14 4.64 -2.56 -18.22
C LEU A 14 5.20 -1.25 -17.69
N SER A 15 5.57 -0.36 -18.60
CA SER A 15 6.00 0.99 -18.23
C SER A 15 5.61 1.99 -19.30
N PHE A 16 5.25 3.20 -18.88
CA PHE A 16 5.01 4.32 -19.79
C PHE A 16 5.33 5.65 -19.09
N THR A 17 5.59 6.67 -19.89
CA THR A 17 5.78 8.04 -19.39
C THR A 17 4.45 8.79 -19.48
N ALA A 18 3.99 9.30 -18.33
CA ALA A 18 2.81 10.15 -18.24
C ALA A 18 3.16 11.61 -18.55
N SER A 19 2.13 12.46 -18.67
CA SER A 19 2.31 13.91 -18.81
C SER A 19 3.09 14.46 -17.61
N GLY A 20 4.01 15.43 -17.88
CA GLY A 20 4.89 15.97 -16.83
C GLY A 20 6.14 15.14 -16.55
N GLY A 21 6.42 14.08 -17.33
CA GLY A 21 7.63 13.29 -17.22
C GLY A 21 7.60 12.22 -16.12
N ALA A 22 6.47 12.01 -15.48
CA ALA A 22 6.30 10.93 -14.53
C ALA A 22 6.39 9.58 -15.25
N THR A 23 7.07 8.60 -14.64
CA THR A 23 7.14 7.22 -15.15
C THR A 23 6.26 6.33 -14.29
N VAL A 24 5.27 5.70 -14.94
CA VAL A 24 4.39 4.72 -14.32
C VAL A 24 4.83 3.34 -14.73
N SER A 25 4.99 2.44 -13.78
CA SER A 25 5.40 1.05 -14.02
C SER A 25 4.51 0.08 -13.24
N ARG A 26 4.30 -1.09 -13.82
CA ARG A 26 3.67 -2.23 -13.16
C ARG A 26 4.53 -3.47 -13.35
N THR A 27 4.88 -4.11 -12.26
CA THR A 27 5.56 -5.41 -12.21
C THR A 27 4.60 -6.44 -11.63
N VAL A 28 4.49 -7.61 -12.26
CA VAL A 28 3.75 -8.76 -11.73
C VAL A 28 4.74 -9.84 -11.33
N HIS A 29 4.89 -10.07 -10.03
CA HIS A 29 5.75 -11.11 -9.49
C HIS A 29 5.12 -12.50 -9.74
N PRO A 30 5.89 -13.59 -9.89
CA PRO A 30 5.36 -14.95 -10.08
C PRO A 30 4.39 -15.42 -8.99
N SER A 31 4.46 -14.87 -7.77
CA SER A 31 3.49 -15.13 -6.69
C SER A 31 2.10 -14.49 -6.92
N GLY A 32 1.94 -13.68 -7.97
CA GLY A 32 0.73 -12.90 -8.24
C GLY A 32 0.73 -11.50 -7.62
N LEU A 33 1.74 -11.15 -6.81
CA LEU A 33 1.88 -9.78 -6.29
C LEU A 33 2.08 -8.79 -7.43
N ARG A 34 1.29 -7.73 -7.43
CA ARG A 34 1.38 -6.63 -8.38
C ARG A 34 2.00 -5.41 -7.70
N ILE A 35 3.07 -4.89 -8.28
CA ILE A 35 3.75 -3.69 -7.79
C ILE A 35 3.51 -2.59 -8.81
N LEU A 36 2.84 -1.52 -8.40
CA LEU A 36 2.61 -0.33 -9.21
C LEU A 36 3.47 0.79 -8.64
N THR A 37 4.19 1.48 -9.50
CA THR A 37 5.00 2.62 -9.10
C THR A 37 4.73 3.79 -10.03
N GLU A 38 4.70 5.00 -9.46
CA GLU A 38 4.76 6.25 -10.20
C GLU A 38 5.95 7.05 -9.69
N LYS A 39 6.93 7.26 -10.55
CA LYS A 39 8.11 8.08 -10.24
C LYS A 39 7.93 9.47 -10.84
N VAL A 40 7.72 10.46 -9.97
CA VAL A 40 7.57 11.87 -10.35
C VAL A 40 8.92 12.56 -10.17
N PRO A 41 9.50 13.16 -11.25
CA PRO A 41 10.76 13.89 -11.13
C PRO A 41 10.67 15.03 -10.11
N GLY A 42 11.65 15.09 -9.22
CA GLY A 42 11.75 16.14 -8.20
C GLY A 42 10.83 15.98 -6.98
N ALA A 43 10.06 14.92 -6.89
CA ALA A 43 9.29 14.63 -5.68
C ALA A 43 10.22 14.28 -4.52
N ALA A 44 10.03 14.96 -3.37
CA ALA A 44 10.79 14.73 -2.15
C ALA A 44 10.02 13.91 -1.10
N SER A 45 8.82 13.46 -1.43
CA SER A 45 7.99 12.59 -0.58
C SER A 45 7.42 11.44 -1.39
N THR A 46 7.15 10.34 -0.72
CA THR A 46 6.60 9.12 -1.33
C THR A 46 5.41 8.64 -0.52
N SER A 47 4.37 8.20 -1.23
CA SER A 47 3.27 7.44 -0.64
C SER A 47 3.40 5.99 -1.06
N VAL A 48 3.22 5.08 -0.12
CA VAL A 48 3.20 3.63 -0.34
C VAL A 48 1.94 3.03 0.26
N GLY A 49 1.35 2.03 -0.39
CA GLY A 49 0.18 1.33 0.10
C GLY A 49 0.21 -0.16 -0.22
N PHE A 50 -0.24 -0.96 0.73
CA PHE A 50 -0.52 -2.39 0.58
C PHE A 50 -2.03 -2.57 0.41
N TRP A 51 -2.44 -3.02 -0.77
CA TRP A 51 -3.82 -3.22 -1.14
C TRP A 51 -4.16 -4.69 -1.08
N ILE A 52 -5.07 -5.06 -0.19
CA ILE A 52 -5.51 -6.43 0.03
C ILE A 52 -6.91 -6.55 -0.55
N ALA A 53 -7.11 -7.52 -1.45
CA ALA A 53 -8.39 -7.75 -2.13
C ALA A 53 -9.38 -8.48 -1.19
N VAL A 54 -9.59 -7.93 0.01
CA VAL A 54 -10.57 -8.38 1.02
C VAL A 54 -11.20 -7.13 1.62
N GLY A 55 -12.52 -7.11 1.69
CA GLY A 55 -13.30 -6.02 2.27
C GLY A 55 -14.58 -6.52 2.91
N SER A 56 -15.45 -5.62 3.34
CA SER A 56 -16.69 -5.99 4.05
C SER A 56 -17.66 -6.86 3.22
N ARG A 57 -17.52 -6.91 1.89
CA ARG A 57 -18.29 -7.79 1.01
C ARG A 57 -17.94 -9.28 1.18
N ASP A 58 -16.71 -9.56 1.63
CA ASP A 58 -16.19 -10.92 1.79
C ASP A 58 -16.56 -11.53 3.16
N GLU A 59 -17.21 -10.74 4.03
CA GLU A 59 -17.62 -11.18 5.36
C GLU A 59 -18.85 -12.09 5.29
N SER A 60 -18.90 -13.09 6.16
CA SER A 60 -20.09 -13.91 6.35
C SER A 60 -21.09 -13.24 7.29
N ASP A 61 -22.36 -13.66 7.24
CA ASP A 61 -23.45 -13.11 8.07
C ASP A 61 -23.19 -13.18 9.59
N VAL A 62 -22.30 -14.08 10.02
CA VAL A 62 -21.93 -14.24 11.44
C VAL A 62 -20.66 -13.47 11.82
N ALA A 63 -20.04 -12.77 10.87
CA ALA A 63 -18.74 -12.11 11.04
C ALA A 63 -18.73 -10.66 10.50
N TYR A 64 -19.88 -10.00 10.47
CA TYR A 64 -19.95 -8.60 10.04
C TYR A 64 -19.06 -7.69 10.88
N GLY A 65 -18.27 -6.85 10.21
CA GLY A 65 -17.32 -5.95 10.83
C GLY A 65 -15.96 -6.56 11.13
N SER A 66 -15.74 -7.86 10.83
CA SER A 66 -14.47 -8.54 11.10
C SER A 66 -13.29 -7.94 10.34
N THR A 67 -13.48 -7.51 9.09
CA THR A 67 -12.43 -6.91 8.28
C THR A 67 -11.99 -5.56 8.88
N HIS A 68 -12.93 -4.72 9.27
CA HIS A 68 -12.65 -3.44 9.92
C HIS A 68 -12.04 -3.64 11.32
N PHE A 69 -12.51 -4.66 12.05
CA PHE A 69 -11.92 -4.99 13.35
C PHE A 69 -10.48 -5.47 13.20
N LEU A 70 -10.18 -6.31 12.20
CA LEU A 70 -8.82 -6.74 11.89
C LEU A 70 -7.92 -5.55 11.54
N GLU A 71 -8.43 -4.59 10.78
CA GLU A 71 -7.70 -3.33 10.49
C GLU A 71 -7.23 -2.67 11.78
N HIS A 72 -8.12 -2.49 12.77
CA HIS A 72 -7.74 -1.93 14.06
C HIS A 72 -6.74 -2.79 14.83
N LEU A 73 -6.85 -4.11 14.74
CA LEU A 73 -5.93 -5.03 15.44
C LEU A 73 -4.50 -4.93 14.93
N LEU A 74 -4.29 -4.77 13.62
CA LEU A 74 -2.95 -4.69 13.04
C LEU A 74 -2.17 -3.46 13.53
N PHE A 75 -2.85 -2.39 13.94
CA PHE A 75 -2.21 -1.24 14.59
C PHE A 75 -1.87 -1.47 16.07
N LYS A 76 -2.34 -2.57 16.69
CA LYS A 76 -2.05 -2.90 18.10
C LYS A 76 -0.73 -3.62 18.28
N GLY A 77 -0.07 -3.99 17.19
CA GLY A 77 1.25 -4.61 17.16
C GLY A 77 1.31 -5.82 16.24
N THR A 78 2.52 -6.24 15.99
CA THR A 78 2.89 -7.44 15.22
C THR A 78 3.64 -8.40 16.13
N ARG A 79 4.19 -9.46 15.56
CA ARG A 79 5.08 -10.37 16.33
C ARG A 79 6.42 -9.70 16.69
N THR A 80 6.82 -8.66 15.97
CA THR A 80 8.15 -8.02 16.09
C THR A 80 8.07 -6.59 16.59
N ARG A 81 6.88 -5.95 16.56
CA ARG A 81 6.68 -4.54 16.93
C ARG A 81 5.46 -4.38 17.84
N SER A 82 5.58 -3.61 18.91
CA SER A 82 4.44 -3.14 19.67
C SER A 82 3.70 -2.02 18.92
N ALA A 83 2.49 -1.66 19.38
CA ALA A 83 1.76 -0.49 18.86
C ALA A 83 2.57 0.80 18.96
N LEU A 84 3.34 0.94 20.05
CA LEU A 84 4.21 2.10 20.25
C LEU A 84 5.37 2.11 19.26
N ASP A 85 5.98 0.96 18.98
CA ASP A 85 7.08 0.87 18.01
C ASP A 85 6.62 1.27 16.60
N ILE A 86 5.40 0.86 16.20
CA ILE A 86 4.80 1.26 14.92
C ILE A 86 4.60 2.78 14.87
N ALA A 87 4.00 3.37 15.91
CA ALA A 87 3.77 4.81 15.95
C ALA A 87 5.10 5.60 15.94
N VAL A 88 6.06 5.20 16.78
CA VAL A 88 7.37 5.87 16.88
C VAL A 88 8.15 5.78 15.57
N ALA A 89 8.05 4.68 14.84
CA ALA A 89 8.75 4.53 13.55
C ALA A 89 8.32 5.61 12.54
N PHE A 90 7.04 5.92 12.46
CA PHE A 90 6.52 6.96 11.57
C PHE A 90 6.71 8.37 12.14
N ASP A 91 6.47 8.57 13.44
CA ASP A 91 6.65 9.87 14.09
C ASP A 91 8.10 10.37 14.01
N ALA A 92 9.07 9.46 14.14
CA ALA A 92 10.49 9.80 14.09
C ALA A 92 10.93 10.42 12.76
N VAL A 93 10.24 10.08 11.65
CA VAL A 93 10.52 10.60 10.30
C VAL A 93 9.50 11.64 9.85
N GLY A 94 8.57 12.06 10.72
CA GLY A 94 7.49 12.96 10.36
C GLY A 94 6.53 12.37 9.32
N GLY A 95 6.39 11.05 9.30
CA GLY A 95 5.55 10.33 8.38
C GLY A 95 4.09 10.25 8.84
N GLU A 96 3.20 10.09 7.89
CA GLU A 96 1.78 9.81 8.13
C GLU A 96 1.50 8.35 7.75
N HIS A 97 0.70 7.64 8.55
CA HIS A 97 0.24 6.29 8.22
C HIS A 97 -1.21 6.11 8.63
N ASN A 98 -1.92 5.29 7.88
CA ASN A 98 -3.33 4.99 8.15
C ASN A 98 -3.76 3.72 7.41
N ALA A 99 -5.02 3.33 7.60
CA ALA A 99 -5.67 2.29 6.82
C ALA A 99 -7.09 2.68 6.42
N LEU A 100 -7.64 1.94 5.49
CA LEU A 100 -9.00 2.09 4.98
C LEU A 100 -9.57 0.70 4.68
N THR A 101 -10.68 0.35 5.31
CA THR A 101 -11.49 -0.80 4.95
C THR A 101 -12.67 -0.36 4.09
N ALA A 102 -12.69 -0.83 2.84
CA ALA A 102 -13.78 -0.62 1.89
C ALA A 102 -14.60 -1.91 1.71
N LYS A 103 -15.54 -1.90 0.76
CA LYS A 103 -16.36 -3.08 0.48
C LYS A 103 -15.60 -4.22 -0.18
N GLU A 104 -14.62 -3.90 -1.03
CA GLU A 104 -13.93 -4.86 -1.89
C GLU A 104 -12.43 -4.98 -1.59
N HIS A 105 -11.89 -4.09 -0.76
CA HIS A 105 -10.47 -4.09 -0.43
C HIS A 105 -10.20 -3.40 0.91
N THR A 106 -9.08 -3.73 1.49
CA THR A 106 -8.47 -3.01 2.61
C THR A 106 -7.11 -2.48 2.18
N CYS A 107 -6.78 -1.25 2.53
CA CYS A 107 -5.51 -0.64 2.21
C CYS A 107 -4.82 -0.15 3.48
N TYR A 108 -3.55 -0.50 3.65
CA TYR A 108 -2.65 0.07 4.65
C TYR A 108 -1.63 0.94 3.94
N TYR A 109 -1.52 2.20 4.31
CA TYR A 109 -0.70 3.16 3.57
C TYR A 109 0.07 4.10 4.48
N ALA A 110 1.16 4.62 3.94
CA ALA A 110 1.96 5.64 4.58
C ALA A 110 2.44 6.70 3.56
N LYS A 111 2.73 7.90 4.08
CA LYS A 111 3.40 8.96 3.35
C LYS A 111 4.62 9.39 4.16
N VAL A 112 5.78 9.34 3.55
CA VAL A 112 7.07 9.63 4.17
C VAL A 112 7.94 10.47 3.23
N GLN A 113 9.10 10.92 3.68
CA GLN A 113 10.12 11.43 2.78
C GLN A 113 10.65 10.30 1.89
N ASP A 114 11.17 10.61 0.73
CA ASP A 114 11.57 9.62 -0.28
C ASP A 114 12.63 8.64 0.23
N HIS A 115 13.56 9.10 1.06
CA HIS A 115 14.61 8.28 1.64
C HIS A 115 14.13 7.35 2.78
N ASP A 116 12.95 7.60 3.36
CA ASP A 116 12.35 6.78 4.41
C ASP A 116 11.40 5.69 3.87
N LEU A 117 11.23 5.62 2.54
CA LEU A 117 10.39 4.61 1.89
C LEU A 117 10.73 3.16 2.32
N PRO A 118 12.01 2.74 2.42
CA PRO A 118 12.35 1.39 2.85
C PRO A 118 11.80 1.05 4.24
N MET A 119 11.88 1.96 5.20
CA MET A 119 11.33 1.81 6.54
C MET A 119 9.80 1.69 6.49
N ALA A 120 9.13 2.56 5.74
CA ALA A 120 7.67 2.52 5.61
C ALA A 120 7.18 1.20 5.01
N ILE A 121 7.86 0.69 3.97
CA ILE A 121 7.56 -0.63 3.38
C ILE A 121 7.75 -1.74 4.42
N GLU A 122 8.86 -1.72 5.17
CA GLU A 122 9.17 -2.75 6.16
C GLU A 122 8.10 -2.80 7.27
N VAL A 123 7.71 -1.65 7.82
CA VAL A 123 6.70 -1.58 8.90
C VAL A 123 5.32 -2.02 8.39
N LEU A 124 4.88 -1.50 7.23
CA LEU A 124 3.58 -1.89 6.66
C LEU A 124 3.55 -3.37 6.27
N ALA A 125 4.65 -3.91 5.72
CA ALA A 125 4.74 -5.33 5.39
C ALA A 125 4.66 -6.22 6.65
N ASP A 126 5.33 -5.84 7.74
CA ASP A 126 5.25 -6.55 9.02
C ASP A 126 3.85 -6.53 9.63
N MET A 127 3.07 -5.45 9.38
CA MET A 127 1.68 -5.37 9.84
C MET A 127 0.75 -6.30 9.06
N VAL A 128 0.98 -6.52 7.75
CA VAL A 128 0.06 -7.28 6.89
C VAL A 128 0.50 -8.73 6.61
N ALA A 129 1.71 -9.12 7.01
CA ALA A 129 2.25 -10.48 6.89
C ALA A 129 1.93 -11.30 8.15
#